data_0af23bcc8d479b99c7b38ebbd751e37c
#
_entry.id   0af23bcc8d479b99c7b38ebbd751e37c
#
_cell.length_a   1.000
_cell.length_b   1.000
_cell.length_c   1.000
_cell.angle_alpha   90.00
_cell.angle_beta   90.00
_cell.angle_gamma   90.00
#
_symmetry.space_group_name_H-M   'P 1'
#
loop_
_entity.id
_entity.type
_entity.pdbx_description
1 polymer ?
#
loop_
_entity_poly.entity_id
_entity_poly.type
_entity_poly.pdbx_seq_one_letter_code
_entity_poly.pdbx_strand_id
1 'polypeptide(L)'
;MKIAVVCDSFKGSLTSKDACAAVKDGLLRCNKNFEVLSLPFADGGEGTSRCFYDILGGQLRKAAVHDPLLREITAEYTVLPDGTAVIDVASASGLTLLKSSERDAVKVSSLGSGELICDAAEHGAKHIILGLGGSATTDAGTGILYALGMRFFSEDGDEVLPDGQNMIRVKKIRRTENFERFKDIKFTLACDVTNPLCGENGAAYVFSPQKGASKNEVELLDDGLRNIGEIFEKASGKKIINLPGAGAAGGIGGGLSAFLNCELQSGFDVLARAASL
;
A
#
# COMPACT_ATOMS: atom_id res chain seq x y z
N MET A 1 -27.35 -10.05 26.17
CA MET A 1 -26.02 -10.54 25.76
C MET A 1 -25.42 -9.50 24.85
N LYS A 2 -24.15 -9.10 25.09
CA LYS A 2 -23.40 -8.21 24.19
C LYS A 2 -22.62 -9.07 23.19
N ILE A 3 -22.62 -8.68 21.93
CA ILE A 3 -21.97 -9.40 20.83
C ILE A 3 -21.20 -8.37 20.01
N ALA A 4 -19.91 -8.56 19.80
CA ALA A 4 -19.11 -7.81 18.84
C ALA A 4 -19.06 -8.60 17.53
N VAL A 5 -19.40 -7.91 16.42
CA VAL A 5 -19.28 -8.43 15.06
C VAL A 5 -18.12 -7.71 14.39
N VAL A 6 -17.05 -8.43 14.11
CA VAL A 6 -15.85 -7.94 13.48
C VAL A 6 -15.62 -8.75 12.21
N CYS A 7 -15.77 -8.13 11.05
CA CYS A 7 -15.61 -8.80 9.76
C CYS A 7 -14.71 -7.97 8.85
N ASP A 8 -13.85 -8.65 8.09
CA ASP A 8 -13.20 -8.06 6.93
C ASP A 8 -14.14 -8.11 5.71
N SER A 9 -13.73 -7.48 4.62
CA SER A 9 -14.44 -7.49 3.35
C SER A 9 -14.41 -8.89 2.70
N PHE A 10 -15.47 -9.20 1.96
CA PHE A 10 -15.49 -10.36 1.06
C PHE A 10 -15.12 -9.86 -0.34
N LYS A 11 -13.87 -9.98 -0.70
CA LYS A 11 -13.27 -9.41 -1.93
C LYS A 11 -14.14 -9.62 -3.16
N GLY A 12 -14.55 -8.51 -3.80
CA GLY A 12 -15.40 -8.52 -4.98
C GLY A 12 -16.89 -8.81 -4.73
N SER A 13 -17.33 -8.91 -3.47
CA SER A 13 -18.72 -9.24 -3.09
C SER A 13 -19.32 -8.25 -2.09
N LEU A 14 -18.80 -8.19 -0.87
CA LEU A 14 -19.33 -7.36 0.21
C LEU A 14 -18.24 -6.49 0.82
N THR A 15 -18.58 -5.24 1.15
CA THR A 15 -17.70 -4.42 2.00
C THR A 15 -17.70 -4.97 3.43
N SER A 16 -16.67 -4.69 4.20
CA SER A 16 -16.58 -5.01 5.63
C SER A 16 -17.82 -4.51 6.39
N LYS A 17 -18.29 -3.31 6.08
CA LYS A 17 -19.50 -2.69 6.66
C LYS A 17 -20.77 -3.48 6.35
N ASP A 18 -20.94 -3.88 5.09
CA ASP A 18 -22.14 -4.65 4.67
C ASP A 18 -22.12 -6.05 5.27
N ALA A 19 -20.94 -6.68 5.38
CA ALA A 19 -20.77 -7.97 6.03
C ALA A 19 -21.16 -7.89 7.52
N CYS A 20 -20.65 -6.90 8.25
CA CYS A 20 -21.03 -6.65 9.65
C CYS A 20 -22.54 -6.38 9.79
N ALA A 21 -23.14 -5.60 8.90
CA ALA A 21 -24.56 -5.31 8.92
C ALA A 21 -25.40 -6.58 8.71
N ALA A 22 -25.04 -7.41 7.74
CA ALA A 22 -25.76 -8.67 7.47
C ALA A 22 -25.71 -9.62 8.68
N VAL A 23 -24.56 -9.76 9.33
CA VAL A 23 -24.41 -10.59 10.55
C VAL A 23 -25.26 -10.01 11.69
N LYS A 24 -25.19 -8.68 11.92
CA LYS A 24 -26.00 -8.00 12.92
C LYS A 24 -27.50 -8.23 12.72
N ASP A 25 -27.97 -8.08 11.49
CA ASP A 25 -29.38 -8.30 11.15
C ASP A 25 -29.81 -9.75 11.42
N GLY A 26 -28.97 -10.72 11.07
CA GLY A 26 -29.20 -12.13 11.39
C GLY A 26 -29.33 -12.39 12.90
N LEU A 27 -28.41 -11.83 13.70
CA LEU A 27 -28.44 -11.95 15.16
C LEU A 27 -29.70 -11.33 15.78
N LEU A 28 -30.10 -10.14 15.33
CA LEU A 28 -31.28 -9.44 15.83
C LEU A 28 -32.60 -10.11 15.41
N ARG A 29 -32.64 -10.86 14.30
CA ARG A 29 -33.76 -11.72 13.94
C ARG A 29 -33.90 -12.91 14.89
N CYS A 30 -32.77 -13.46 15.38
CA CYS A 30 -32.79 -14.53 16.36
C CYS A 30 -33.26 -14.04 17.73
N ASN A 31 -32.74 -12.88 18.18
CA ASN A 31 -33.17 -12.30 19.46
C ASN A 31 -32.94 -10.76 19.43
N LYS A 32 -34.07 -10.05 19.48
CA LYS A 32 -34.08 -8.58 19.46
C LYS A 32 -33.43 -7.91 20.68
N ASN A 33 -33.21 -8.67 21.77
CA ASN A 33 -32.58 -8.15 23.00
C ASN A 33 -31.05 -8.27 22.98
N PHE A 34 -30.44 -8.72 21.89
CA PHE A 34 -28.98 -8.68 21.74
C PHE A 34 -28.51 -7.24 21.58
N GLU A 35 -27.47 -6.88 22.31
CA GLU A 35 -26.73 -5.64 22.09
C GLU A 35 -25.59 -5.98 21.12
N VAL A 36 -25.74 -5.59 19.84
CA VAL A 36 -24.79 -5.96 18.78
C VAL A 36 -23.97 -4.74 18.37
N LEU A 37 -22.68 -4.78 18.63
CA LEU A 37 -21.69 -3.82 18.17
C LEU A 37 -21.13 -4.31 16.82
N SER A 38 -21.26 -3.51 15.76
CA SER A 38 -20.66 -3.78 14.45
C SER A 38 -19.39 -2.98 14.29
N LEU A 39 -18.29 -3.67 14.03
CA LEU A 39 -16.95 -3.09 13.83
C LEU A 39 -16.45 -3.56 12.46
N PRO A 40 -16.64 -2.77 11.39
CA PRO A 40 -15.99 -3.04 10.12
C PRO A 40 -14.48 -3.11 10.33
N PHE A 41 -13.83 -4.12 9.77
CA PHE A 41 -12.42 -4.37 10.00
C PHE A 41 -11.67 -4.56 8.68
N ALA A 42 -10.35 -4.37 8.69
CA ALA A 42 -9.48 -4.63 7.56
C ALA A 42 -8.08 -5.01 8.07
N ASP A 43 -7.37 -5.82 7.30
CA ASP A 43 -6.05 -6.38 7.60
C ASP A 43 -4.88 -5.53 7.07
N GLY A 44 -5.12 -4.26 6.75
CA GLY A 44 -4.14 -3.41 6.05
C GLY A 44 -4.27 -3.48 4.52
N GLY A 45 -5.33 -4.12 4.02
CA GLY A 45 -5.66 -4.20 2.60
C GLY A 45 -6.59 -3.08 2.12
N GLU A 46 -7.27 -3.35 1.00
CA GLU A 46 -8.29 -2.47 0.43
C GLU A 46 -9.44 -2.25 1.44
N GLY A 47 -9.81 -0.99 1.66
CA GLY A 47 -10.86 -0.60 2.59
C GLY A 47 -10.39 -0.29 4.01
N THR A 48 -9.10 -0.40 4.30
CA THR A 48 -8.53 -0.03 5.61
C THR A 48 -8.83 1.43 5.94
N SER A 49 -8.57 2.35 5.02
CA SER A 49 -8.86 3.78 5.17
C SER A 49 -10.33 4.02 5.54
N ARG A 50 -11.23 3.31 4.88
CA ARG A 50 -12.67 3.41 5.16
C ARG A 50 -13.06 2.85 6.52
N CYS A 51 -12.44 1.74 6.96
CA CYS A 51 -12.67 1.19 8.30
C CYS A 51 -12.25 2.19 9.39
N PHE A 52 -11.09 2.85 9.24
CA PHE A 52 -10.68 3.92 10.15
C PHE A 52 -11.70 5.05 10.20
N TYR A 53 -12.21 5.50 9.05
CA TYR A 53 -13.26 6.53 8.99
C TYR A 53 -14.54 6.09 9.71
N ASP A 54 -15.01 4.87 9.46
CA ASP A 54 -16.26 4.36 10.04
C ASP A 54 -16.17 4.16 11.56
N ILE A 55 -14.97 3.89 12.09
CA ILE A 55 -14.73 3.67 13.53
C ILE A 55 -14.40 4.98 14.27
N LEU A 56 -13.50 5.80 13.72
CA LEU A 56 -12.95 6.96 14.42
C LEU A 56 -13.50 8.29 13.92
N GLY A 57 -14.25 8.28 12.82
CA GLY A 57 -14.68 9.50 12.15
C GLY A 57 -13.54 10.20 11.41
N GLY A 58 -13.69 11.50 11.20
CA GLY A 58 -12.72 12.30 10.45
C GLY A 58 -13.30 12.85 9.15
N GLN A 59 -12.46 12.99 8.14
CA GLN A 59 -12.83 13.52 6.83
C GLN A 59 -12.33 12.61 5.71
N LEU A 60 -13.19 12.36 4.73
CA LEU A 60 -12.79 11.73 3.48
C LEU A 60 -12.30 12.82 2.52
N ARG A 61 -11.05 12.70 2.08
CA ARG A 61 -10.46 13.59 1.09
C ARG A 61 -10.33 12.89 -0.25
N LYS A 62 -10.47 13.68 -1.31
CA LYS A 62 -10.30 13.21 -2.69
C LYS A 62 -9.17 13.99 -3.33
N ALA A 63 -8.29 13.29 -4.05
CA ALA A 63 -7.21 13.87 -4.83
C ALA A 63 -7.25 13.35 -6.27
N ALA A 64 -6.85 14.20 -7.22
CA ALA A 64 -6.59 13.79 -8.59
C ALA A 64 -5.20 13.15 -8.63
N VAL A 65 -5.14 11.89 -9.07
CA VAL A 65 -3.94 11.05 -9.07
C VAL A 65 -3.96 10.13 -10.28
N HIS A 66 -2.92 9.32 -10.46
CA HIS A 66 -2.86 8.33 -11.53
C HIS A 66 -3.18 6.92 -11.02
N ASP A 67 -3.84 6.14 -11.88
CA ASP A 67 -4.01 4.70 -11.67
C ASP A 67 -2.74 3.92 -12.03
N PRO A 68 -2.69 2.56 -11.88
CA PRO A 68 -1.51 1.78 -12.19
C PRO A 68 -1.02 1.91 -13.65
N LEU A 69 -1.91 2.24 -14.58
CA LEU A 69 -1.60 2.48 -16.01
C LEU A 69 -1.36 3.96 -16.34
N LEU A 70 -1.16 4.79 -15.33
CA LEU A 70 -0.93 6.22 -15.45
C LEU A 70 -2.09 7.00 -16.10
N ARG A 71 -3.33 6.52 -15.93
CA ARG A 71 -4.55 7.25 -16.32
C ARG A 71 -5.00 8.12 -15.14
N GLU A 72 -5.42 9.35 -15.43
CA GLU A 72 -5.96 10.24 -14.38
C GLU A 72 -7.24 9.67 -13.76
N ILE A 73 -7.27 9.60 -12.44
CA ILE A 73 -8.40 9.18 -11.63
C ILE A 73 -8.57 10.09 -10.41
N THR A 74 -9.71 9.99 -9.77
CA THR A 74 -9.91 10.55 -8.44
C THR A 74 -9.86 9.42 -7.43
N ALA A 75 -8.91 9.47 -6.49
CA ALA A 75 -8.81 8.52 -5.38
C ALA A 75 -9.13 9.20 -4.04
N GLU A 76 -9.55 8.40 -3.06
CA GLU A 76 -9.98 8.86 -1.74
C GLU A 76 -9.08 8.30 -0.64
N TYR A 77 -8.87 9.09 0.41
CA TYR A 77 -8.22 8.68 1.64
C TYR A 77 -8.88 9.35 2.87
N THR A 78 -8.63 8.83 4.06
CA THR A 78 -9.19 9.35 5.32
C THR A 78 -8.17 10.25 6.03
N VAL A 79 -8.64 11.39 6.54
CA VAL A 79 -7.91 12.20 7.53
C VAL A 79 -8.64 12.09 8.86
N LEU A 80 -7.99 11.51 9.85
CA LEU A 80 -8.51 11.31 11.19
C LEU A 80 -8.58 12.62 11.98
N PRO A 81 -9.35 12.69 13.09
CA PRO A 81 -9.49 13.91 13.89
C PRO A 81 -8.16 14.45 14.45
N ASP A 82 -7.14 13.60 14.64
CA ASP A 82 -5.80 13.98 15.09
C ASP A 82 -4.86 14.44 13.95
N GLY A 83 -5.36 14.48 12.71
CA GLY A 83 -4.60 14.83 11.52
C GLY A 83 -3.80 13.69 10.90
N THR A 84 -3.90 12.45 11.42
CA THR A 84 -3.31 11.26 10.77
C THR A 84 -4.01 10.97 9.45
N ALA A 85 -3.26 10.80 8.36
CA ALA A 85 -3.81 10.34 7.09
C ALA A 85 -3.77 8.82 7.01
N VAL A 86 -4.87 8.20 6.57
CA VAL A 86 -4.93 6.76 6.31
C VAL A 86 -5.19 6.57 4.82
N ILE A 87 -4.25 5.94 4.14
CA ILE A 87 -4.23 5.77 2.69
C ILE A 87 -4.15 4.28 2.37
N ASP A 88 -5.02 3.77 1.52
CA ASP A 88 -4.86 2.44 0.93
C ASP A 88 -4.06 2.56 -0.36
N VAL A 89 -2.97 1.82 -0.50
CA VAL A 89 -2.24 1.70 -1.78
C VAL A 89 -3.19 1.30 -2.90
N ALA A 90 -4.16 0.45 -2.59
CA ALA A 90 -5.17 0.00 -3.55
C ALA A 90 -6.06 1.11 -4.10
N SER A 91 -6.20 2.26 -3.41
CA SER A 91 -7.03 3.37 -3.88
C SER A 91 -6.51 4.04 -5.17
N ALA A 92 -5.18 4.00 -5.41
CA ALA A 92 -4.56 4.55 -6.61
C ALA A 92 -3.66 3.55 -7.36
N SER A 93 -3.19 2.49 -6.68
CA SER A 93 -2.31 1.49 -7.29
C SER A 93 -2.88 0.06 -7.14
N GLY A 94 -4.21 -0.06 -7.03
CA GLY A 94 -4.90 -1.29 -6.75
C GLY A 94 -5.19 -2.18 -7.95
N LEU A 95 -5.24 -3.51 -7.70
CA LEU A 95 -5.57 -4.49 -8.71
C LEU A 95 -7.04 -4.39 -9.19
N THR A 96 -7.92 -3.85 -8.34
CA THR A 96 -9.35 -3.63 -8.64
C THR A 96 -9.59 -2.48 -9.62
N LEU A 97 -8.61 -1.59 -9.83
CA LEU A 97 -8.66 -0.52 -10.82
C LEU A 97 -8.42 -1.03 -12.25
N LEU A 98 -7.95 -2.27 -12.39
CA LEU A 98 -7.59 -2.89 -13.67
C LEU A 98 -8.59 -3.98 -14.04
N LYS A 99 -9.06 -3.97 -15.29
CA LYS A 99 -9.73 -5.13 -15.86
C LYS A 99 -8.75 -6.31 -15.93
N SER A 100 -9.26 -7.53 -15.93
CA SER A 100 -8.40 -8.73 -16.01
C SER A 100 -7.48 -8.71 -17.24
N SER A 101 -7.92 -8.13 -18.36
CA SER A 101 -7.13 -7.98 -19.60
C SER A 101 -6.09 -6.85 -19.55
N GLU A 102 -6.14 -5.98 -18.53
CA GLU A 102 -5.21 -4.85 -18.35
C GLU A 102 -4.12 -5.16 -17.33
N ARG A 103 -4.19 -6.34 -16.67
CA ARG A 103 -3.21 -6.73 -15.65
C ARG A 103 -1.87 -7.05 -16.29
N ASP A 104 -0.88 -6.25 -15.94
CA ASP A 104 0.50 -6.37 -16.44
C ASP A 104 1.46 -5.94 -15.31
N ALA A 105 1.91 -6.91 -14.53
CA ALA A 105 2.73 -6.66 -13.34
C ALA A 105 4.08 -5.95 -13.65
N VAL A 106 4.52 -5.91 -14.91
CA VAL A 106 5.80 -5.31 -15.31
C VAL A 106 5.68 -3.86 -15.77
N LYS A 107 4.47 -3.42 -16.24
CA LYS A 107 4.27 -2.08 -16.80
C LYS A 107 3.45 -1.13 -15.92
N VAL A 108 2.97 -1.60 -14.79
CA VAL A 108 2.17 -0.79 -13.86
C VAL A 108 3.06 -0.10 -12.84
N SER A 109 2.60 1.06 -12.36
CA SER A 109 3.36 1.90 -11.43
C SER A 109 2.58 2.22 -10.16
N SER A 110 3.30 2.35 -9.06
CA SER A 110 2.76 2.83 -7.78
C SER A 110 2.74 4.36 -7.65
N LEU A 111 2.92 5.11 -8.75
CA LEU A 111 3.00 6.57 -8.78
C LEU A 111 1.82 7.24 -8.06
N GLY A 112 0.59 6.83 -8.39
CA GLY A 112 -0.62 7.45 -7.83
C GLY A 112 -0.74 7.32 -6.31
N SER A 113 -0.26 6.22 -5.73
CA SER A 113 -0.17 6.11 -4.27
C SER A 113 0.82 7.12 -3.68
N GLY A 114 1.90 7.42 -4.39
CA GLY A 114 2.82 8.48 -4.02
C GLY A 114 2.19 9.87 -4.10
N GLU A 115 1.35 10.11 -5.10
CA GLU A 115 0.61 11.36 -5.26
C GLU A 115 -0.40 11.56 -4.12
N LEU A 116 -1.08 10.49 -3.64
CA LEU A 116 -1.92 10.57 -2.44
C LEU A 116 -1.11 10.94 -1.19
N ILE A 117 0.10 10.40 -1.05
CA ILE A 117 1.01 10.75 0.05
C ILE A 117 1.42 12.22 -0.04
N CYS A 118 1.70 12.73 -1.26
CA CYS A 118 2.00 14.13 -1.48
C CYS A 118 0.83 15.03 -1.07
N ASP A 119 -0.40 14.72 -1.52
CA ASP A 119 -1.60 15.46 -1.15
C ASP A 119 -1.81 15.48 0.38
N ALA A 120 -1.67 14.33 1.05
CA ALA A 120 -1.79 14.26 2.51
C ALA A 120 -0.74 15.12 3.23
N ALA A 121 0.51 15.10 2.77
CA ALA A 121 1.58 15.91 3.33
C ALA A 121 1.36 17.41 3.12
N GLU A 122 0.87 17.82 1.94
CA GLU A 122 0.51 19.20 1.60
C GLU A 122 -0.62 19.74 2.49
N HIS A 123 -1.52 18.84 2.91
CA HIS A 123 -2.60 19.17 3.85
C HIS A 123 -2.23 18.97 5.32
N GLY A 124 -0.93 18.83 5.60
CA GLY A 124 -0.38 18.94 6.96
C GLY A 124 -0.27 17.61 7.71
N ALA A 125 -0.49 16.45 7.08
CA ALA A 125 -0.32 15.17 7.75
C ALA A 125 1.13 15.00 8.25
N LYS A 126 1.28 14.65 9.53
CA LYS A 126 2.56 14.33 10.19
C LYS A 126 2.72 12.84 10.46
N HIS A 127 1.63 12.10 10.36
CA HIS A 127 1.59 10.66 10.42
C HIS A 127 0.74 10.13 9.27
N ILE A 128 1.26 9.16 8.54
CA ILE A 128 0.55 8.49 7.44
C ILE A 128 0.53 6.99 7.74
N ILE A 129 -0.66 6.43 7.82
CA ILE A 129 -0.89 4.98 7.86
C ILE A 129 -1.14 4.55 6.42
N LEU A 130 -0.31 3.65 5.91
CA LEU A 130 -0.40 3.17 4.54
C LEU A 130 -0.77 1.68 4.54
N GLY A 131 -1.98 1.37 4.12
CA GLY A 131 -2.45 0.00 3.90
C GLY A 131 -1.85 -0.57 2.62
N LEU A 132 -1.05 -1.64 2.73
CA LEU A 132 -0.27 -2.17 1.61
C LEU A 132 -1.00 -3.21 0.77
N GLY A 133 -2.07 -3.81 1.28
CA GLY A 133 -2.76 -4.88 0.58
C GLY A 133 -3.50 -4.42 -0.70
N GLY A 134 -3.74 -5.37 -1.61
CA GLY A 134 -4.52 -5.13 -2.83
C GLY A 134 -3.77 -4.45 -3.98
N SER A 135 -2.44 -4.24 -3.89
CA SER A 135 -1.65 -3.58 -4.94
C SER A 135 -1.60 -4.37 -6.26
N ALA A 136 -1.60 -3.65 -7.38
CA ALA A 136 -1.38 -4.18 -8.73
C ALA A 136 0.12 -4.25 -9.09
N THR A 137 0.97 -3.52 -8.40
CA THR A 137 2.35 -3.23 -8.80
C THR A 137 3.37 -4.19 -8.20
N THR A 138 4.50 -4.35 -8.90
CA THR A 138 5.72 -5.01 -8.41
C THR A 138 6.90 -4.14 -8.83
N ASP A 139 7.02 -2.99 -8.19
CA ASP A 139 7.98 -1.95 -8.54
C ASP A 139 8.85 -1.47 -7.35
N ALA A 140 8.89 -2.25 -6.26
CA ALA A 140 9.60 -1.85 -5.03
C ALA A 140 9.19 -0.46 -4.48
N GLY A 141 8.02 0.05 -4.86
CA GLY A 141 7.57 1.40 -4.49
C GLY A 141 8.33 2.52 -5.21
N THR A 142 9.02 2.22 -6.33
CA THR A 142 9.74 3.25 -7.10
C THR A 142 8.81 4.34 -7.61
N GLY A 143 7.57 4.01 -7.98
CA GLY A 143 6.57 5.00 -8.37
C GLY A 143 6.23 5.96 -7.23
N ILE A 144 5.99 5.43 -6.01
CA ILE A 144 5.78 6.25 -4.82
C ILE A 144 7.00 7.15 -4.58
N LEU A 145 8.20 6.58 -4.51
CA LEU A 145 9.43 7.32 -4.26
C LEU A 145 9.68 8.39 -5.34
N TYR A 146 9.29 8.13 -6.60
CA TYR A 146 9.38 9.11 -7.68
C TYR A 146 8.45 10.31 -7.44
N ALA A 147 7.20 10.07 -7.06
CA ALA A 147 6.26 11.14 -6.70
C ALA A 147 6.79 12.00 -5.53
N LEU A 148 7.41 11.35 -4.55
CA LEU A 148 8.02 12.04 -3.40
C LEU A 148 9.29 12.82 -3.75
N GLY A 149 9.82 12.69 -4.97
CA GLY A 149 10.97 13.45 -5.45
C GLY A 149 12.28 12.66 -5.52
N MET A 150 12.24 11.33 -5.51
CA MET A 150 13.39 10.51 -5.90
C MET A 150 13.44 10.40 -7.43
N ARG A 151 14.64 10.31 -7.99
CA ARG A 151 14.88 10.10 -9.43
C ARG A 151 15.78 8.90 -9.63
N PHE A 152 15.50 8.15 -10.67
CA PHE A 152 16.16 6.89 -11.02
C PHE A 152 16.85 7.04 -12.37
N PHE A 153 18.08 6.54 -12.49
CA PHE A 153 18.89 6.70 -13.71
C PHE A 153 19.51 5.37 -14.12
N SER A 154 19.58 5.16 -15.44
CA SER A 154 20.33 4.07 -16.06
C SER A 154 21.84 4.30 -15.97
N GLU A 155 22.63 3.36 -16.48
CA GLU A 155 24.09 3.48 -16.58
C GLU A 155 24.51 4.65 -17.49
N ASP A 156 23.77 4.87 -18.57
CA ASP A 156 23.99 5.97 -19.53
C ASP A 156 23.56 7.35 -18.99
N GLY A 157 22.91 7.37 -17.83
CA GLY A 157 22.44 8.60 -17.19
C GLY A 157 21.03 9.02 -17.60
N ASP A 158 20.32 8.20 -18.37
CA ASP A 158 18.94 8.44 -18.74
C ASP A 158 18.02 8.22 -17.53
N GLU A 159 17.01 9.07 -17.38
CA GLU A 159 16.00 8.90 -16.34
C GLU A 159 15.11 7.67 -16.64
N VAL A 160 14.96 6.80 -15.65
CA VAL A 160 14.19 5.55 -15.76
C VAL A 160 12.78 5.76 -15.22
N LEU A 161 11.78 5.30 -15.98
CA LEU A 161 10.38 5.33 -15.56
C LEU A 161 10.13 4.45 -14.33
N PRO A 162 9.28 4.87 -13.40
CA PRO A 162 8.98 4.13 -12.18
C PRO A 162 7.98 2.99 -12.40
N ASP A 163 8.42 1.91 -13.05
CA ASP A 163 7.65 0.67 -13.25
C ASP A 163 8.49 -0.60 -12.97
N GLY A 164 7.83 -1.76 -12.96
CA GLY A 164 8.45 -3.04 -12.62
C GLY A 164 9.56 -3.46 -13.58
N GLN A 165 9.36 -3.31 -14.89
CA GLN A 165 10.32 -3.76 -15.91
C GLN A 165 11.61 -2.95 -15.92
N ASN A 166 11.56 -1.70 -15.44
CA ASN A 166 12.69 -0.80 -15.47
C ASN A 166 13.59 -0.88 -14.23
N MET A 167 13.18 -1.58 -13.16
CA MET A 167 14.00 -1.74 -11.96
C MET A 167 15.40 -2.30 -12.26
N ILE A 168 15.51 -3.25 -13.17
CA ILE A 168 16.79 -3.87 -13.55
C ILE A 168 17.76 -2.89 -14.24
N ARG A 169 17.23 -1.84 -14.88
CA ARG A 169 18.01 -0.82 -15.60
C ARG A 169 18.56 0.27 -14.68
N VAL A 170 18.02 0.41 -13.47
CA VAL A 170 18.45 1.42 -12.52
C VAL A 170 19.88 1.12 -12.07
N LYS A 171 20.74 2.13 -12.10
CA LYS A 171 22.15 2.08 -11.59
C LYS A 171 22.43 3.18 -10.59
N LYS A 172 21.67 4.26 -10.62
CA LYS A 172 21.85 5.41 -9.74
C LYS A 172 20.50 6.00 -9.33
N ILE A 173 20.45 6.50 -8.11
CA ILE A 173 19.31 7.25 -7.58
C ILE A 173 19.77 8.62 -7.07
N ARG A 174 18.86 9.59 -7.07
CA ARG A 174 19.08 10.93 -6.56
C ARG A 174 17.81 11.43 -5.85
N ARG A 175 17.96 12.01 -4.67
CA ARG A 175 16.90 12.75 -3.99
C ARG A 175 16.89 14.20 -4.49
N THR A 176 15.70 14.73 -4.74
CA THR A 176 15.50 16.17 -4.97
C THR A 176 15.19 16.86 -3.64
N GLU A 177 15.15 18.19 -3.65
CA GLU A 177 14.76 18.97 -2.46
C GLU A 177 13.34 18.63 -1.98
N ASN A 178 12.44 18.27 -2.90
CA ASN A 178 11.07 17.86 -2.54
C ASN A 178 11.06 16.62 -1.63
N PHE A 179 12.02 15.71 -1.78
CA PHE A 179 12.08 14.50 -0.94
C PHE A 179 12.29 14.82 0.54
N GLU A 180 13.02 15.90 0.84
CA GLU A 180 13.31 16.31 2.23
C GLU A 180 12.05 16.69 3.02
N ARG A 181 10.95 17.04 2.36
CA ARG A 181 9.66 17.36 2.99
C ARG A 181 9.06 16.19 3.76
N PHE A 182 9.43 14.98 3.43
CA PHE A 182 8.86 13.74 4.00
C PHE A 182 9.68 13.17 5.17
N LYS A 183 10.86 13.73 5.48
CA LYS A 183 11.77 13.21 6.50
C LYS A 183 11.18 13.19 7.91
N ASP A 184 10.34 14.19 8.23
CA ASP A 184 9.72 14.37 9.55
C ASP A 184 8.32 13.76 9.63
N ILE A 185 7.83 13.13 8.56
CA ILE A 185 6.56 12.41 8.53
C ILE A 185 6.80 10.99 9.01
N LYS A 186 6.01 10.56 10.01
CA LYS A 186 5.98 9.17 10.45
C LYS A 186 5.12 8.35 9.48
N PHE A 187 5.61 7.16 9.08
CA PHE A 187 4.85 6.22 8.28
C PHE A 187 4.63 4.93 9.07
N THR A 188 3.38 4.48 9.13
CA THR A 188 3.03 3.13 9.57
C THR A 188 2.59 2.34 8.34
N LEU A 189 3.37 1.33 7.98
CA LEU A 189 3.08 0.44 6.85
C LEU A 189 2.29 -0.77 7.39
N ALA A 190 0.99 -0.77 7.13
CA ALA A 190 0.07 -1.78 7.64
C ALA A 190 0.04 -2.98 6.68
N CYS A 191 0.57 -4.13 7.11
CA CYS A 191 0.52 -5.38 6.35
C CYS A 191 0.75 -6.60 7.25
N ASP A 192 0.14 -7.72 6.86
CA ASP A 192 0.22 -8.98 7.62
C ASP A 192 1.09 -10.05 6.94
N VAL A 193 1.86 -9.67 5.89
CA VAL A 193 2.81 -10.55 5.23
C VAL A 193 4.24 -10.31 5.71
N THR A 194 5.03 -11.38 5.78
CA THR A 194 6.43 -11.33 6.24
C THR A 194 7.44 -11.65 5.14
N ASN A 195 6.98 -11.72 3.89
CA ASN A 195 7.81 -12.06 2.74
C ASN A 195 8.99 -11.08 2.58
N PRO A 196 10.21 -11.57 2.27
CA PRO A 196 11.35 -10.72 1.91
C PRO A 196 11.10 -10.00 0.58
N LEU A 197 11.97 -9.07 0.22
CA LEU A 197 11.85 -8.28 -1.01
C LEU A 197 11.91 -9.16 -2.27
N CYS A 198 12.89 -10.05 -2.37
CA CYS A 198 13.13 -10.90 -3.54
C CYS A 198 13.53 -12.33 -3.14
N GLY A 199 13.68 -13.24 -4.13
CA GLY A 199 13.92 -14.66 -3.97
C GLY A 199 12.63 -15.47 -4.01
N GLU A 200 12.72 -16.80 -3.87
CA GLU A 200 11.59 -17.72 -4.02
C GLU A 200 10.38 -17.40 -3.13
N ASN A 201 10.61 -16.83 -1.95
CA ASN A 201 9.56 -16.36 -1.04
C ASN A 201 9.34 -14.84 -1.13
N GLY A 202 9.93 -14.17 -2.12
CA GLY A 202 9.86 -12.72 -2.31
C GLY A 202 8.62 -12.25 -3.04
N ALA A 203 8.54 -10.93 -3.22
CA ALA A 203 7.36 -10.27 -3.80
C ALA A 203 7.01 -10.77 -5.20
N ALA A 204 7.99 -10.99 -6.08
CA ALA A 204 7.74 -11.39 -7.45
C ALA A 204 7.15 -12.80 -7.51
N TYR A 205 7.81 -13.77 -6.91
CA TYR A 205 7.37 -15.19 -6.98
C TYR A 205 6.03 -15.42 -6.29
N VAL A 206 5.79 -14.78 -5.15
CA VAL A 206 4.58 -15.05 -4.37
C VAL A 206 3.37 -14.26 -4.87
N PHE A 207 3.56 -13.01 -5.29
CA PHE A 207 2.41 -12.12 -5.54
C PHE A 207 2.24 -11.68 -6.99
N SER A 208 3.28 -11.71 -7.84
CA SER A 208 3.16 -11.18 -9.21
C SER A 208 2.32 -12.05 -10.15
N PRO A 209 2.21 -13.39 -10.00
CA PRO A 209 1.32 -14.19 -10.86
C PRO A 209 -0.14 -13.74 -10.82
N GLN A 210 -0.69 -13.42 -9.65
CA GLN A 210 -2.07 -12.90 -9.53
C GLN A 210 -2.25 -11.50 -10.12
N LYS A 211 -1.14 -10.77 -10.33
CA LYS A 211 -1.09 -9.44 -10.95
C LYS A 211 -0.89 -9.50 -12.47
N GLY A 212 -0.86 -10.71 -13.04
CA GLY A 212 -0.77 -10.94 -14.47
C GLY A 212 0.62 -11.31 -14.99
N ALA A 213 1.63 -11.50 -14.12
CA ALA A 213 2.97 -11.87 -14.54
C ALA A 213 3.03 -13.34 -15.02
N SER A 214 3.59 -13.56 -16.21
CA SER A 214 4.04 -14.87 -16.69
C SER A 214 5.29 -15.36 -15.92
N LYS A 215 5.68 -16.62 -16.08
CA LYS A 215 6.87 -17.16 -15.41
C LYS A 215 8.14 -16.36 -15.71
N ASN A 216 8.37 -16.01 -16.98
CA ASN A 216 9.55 -15.23 -17.37
C ASN A 216 9.52 -13.81 -16.79
N GLU A 217 8.33 -13.21 -16.69
CA GLU A 217 8.17 -11.89 -16.07
C GLU A 217 8.37 -11.94 -14.57
N VAL A 218 8.00 -13.02 -13.88
CA VAL A 218 8.32 -13.22 -12.45
C VAL A 218 9.83 -13.21 -12.22
N GLU A 219 10.61 -13.92 -13.07
CA GLU A 219 12.07 -13.92 -12.98
C GLU A 219 12.64 -12.53 -13.24
N LEU A 220 12.17 -11.83 -14.28
CA LEU A 220 12.57 -10.44 -14.58
C LEU A 220 12.28 -9.49 -13.41
N LEU A 221 11.10 -9.62 -12.79
CA LEU A 221 10.71 -8.80 -11.66
C LEU A 221 11.54 -9.10 -10.41
N ASP A 222 11.89 -10.37 -10.15
CA ASP A 222 12.74 -10.75 -9.02
C ASP A 222 14.16 -10.21 -9.18
N ASP A 223 14.74 -10.33 -10.38
CA ASP A 223 16.04 -9.73 -10.70
C ASP A 223 16.01 -8.22 -10.56
N GLY A 224 14.92 -7.59 -11.01
CA GLY A 224 14.68 -6.15 -10.84
C GLY A 224 14.59 -5.73 -9.37
N LEU A 225 13.83 -6.48 -8.56
CA LEU A 225 13.71 -6.25 -7.11
C LEU A 225 15.05 -6.41 -6.40
N ARG A 226 15.85 -7.40 -6.77
CA ARG A 226 17.19 -7.62 -6.24
C ARG A 226 18.12 -6.44 -6.57
N ASN A 227 18.17 -6.04 -7.85
CA ASN A 227 18.99 -4.92 -8.30
C ASN A 227 18.63 -3.63 -7.58
N ILE A 228 17.34 -3.28 -7.54
CA ILE A 228 16.91 -2.04 -6.89
C ILE A 228 17.08 -2.11 -5.36
N GLY A 229 16.88 -3.28 -4.75
CA GLY A 229 17.11 -3.52 -3.33
C GLY A 229 18.56 -3.26 -2.92
N GLU A 230 19.53 -3.78 -3.69
CA GLU A 230 20.95 -3.54 -3.46
C GLU A 230 21.31 -2.05 -3.57
N ILE A 231 20.75 -1.34 -4.55
CA ILE A 231 20.93 0.10 -4.72
C ILE A 231 20.35 0.85 -3.52
N PHE A 232 19.16 0.46 -3.06
CA PHE A 232 18.50 1.08 -1.92
C PHE A 232 19.26 0.83 -0.62
N GLU A 233 19.74 -0.40 -0.37
CA GLU A 233 20.60 -0.70 0.78
C GLU A 233 21.88 0.12 0.78
N LYS A 234 22.55 0.22 -0.37
CA LYS A 234 23.78 1.02 -0.52
C LYS A 234 23.53 2.51 -0.26
N ALA A 235 22.42 3.05 -0.74
CA ALA A 235 22.11 4.48 -0.64
C ALA A 235 21.58 4.90 0.73
N SER A 236 20.85 4.01 1.41
CA SER A 236 20.21 4.28 2.71
C SER A 236 21.05 3.82 3.91
N GLY A 237 21.94 2.84 3.71
CA GLY A 237 22.67 2.15 4.79
C GLY A 237 21.79 1.15 5.57
N LYS A 238 20.53 0.97 5.19
CA LYS A 238 19.61 0.03 5.85
C LYS A 238 19.58 -1.30 5.11
N LYS A 239 19.35 -2.41 5.81
CA LYS A 239 19.16 -3.74 5.26
C LYS A 239 17.68 -4.00 5.04
N ILE A 240 17.23 -4.03 3.76
CA ILE A 240 15.81 -4.16 3.43
C ILE A 240 15.48 -5.41 2.60
N ILE A 241 16.44 -6.04 1.96
CA ILE A 241 16.19 -7.20 1.10
C ILE A 241 15.56 -8.35 1.90
N ASN A 242 16.09 -8.63 3.08
CA ASN A 242 15.63 -9.70 3.97
C ASN A 242 14.74 -9.18 5.12
N LEU A 243 14.32 -7.92 5.09
CA LEU A 243 13.44 -7.36 6.11
C LEU A 243 12.07 -8.05 6.02
N PRO A 244 11.52 -8.64 7.09
CA PRO A 244 10.18 -9.19 7.10
C PRO A 244 9.16 -8.13 6.69
N GLY A 245 8.33 -8.46 5.68
CA GLY A 245 7.37 -7.52 5.11
C GLY A 245 7.91 -6.61 4.00
N ALA A 246 9.21 -6.68 3.67
CA ALA A 246 9.77 -5.90 2.56
C ALA A 246 9.11 -6.20 1.22
N GLY A 247 8.66 -7.46 1.01
CA GLY A 247 7.95 -7.90 -0.19
C GLY A 247 6.49 -7.47 -0.26
N ALA A 248 5.94 -6.89 0.81
CA ALA A 248 4.55 -6.44 0.82
C ALA A 248 4.28 -5.44 -0.31
N ALA A 249 3.12 -5.59 -0.96
CA ALA A 249 2.68 -4.74 -2.07
C ALA A 249 3.70 -4.66 -3.22
N GLY A 250 4.32 -5.78 -3.58
CA GLY A 250 5.28 -5.82 -4.68
C GLY A 250 6.60 -5.09 -4.38
N GLY A 251 7.00 -5.08 -3.11
CA GLY A 251 8.24 -4.48 -2.64
C GLY A 251 8.09 -3.05 -2.08
N ILE A 252 6.88 -2.47 -2.08
CA ILE A 252 6.62 -1.14 -1.48
C ILE A 252 7.10 -1.11 -0.03
N GLY A 253 6.83 -2.19 0.76
CA GLY A 253 7.29 -2.29 2.15
C GLY A 253 8.80 -2.06 2.30
N GLY A 254 9.61 -2.72 1.47
CA GLY A 254 11.07 -2.56 1.46
C GLY A 254 11.52 -1.18 0.97
N GLY A 255 10.97 -0.74 -0.17
CA GLY A 255 11.37 0.52 -0.78
C GLY A 255 11.15 1.73 0.13
N LEU A 256 9.97 1.83 0.75
CA LEU A 256 9.67 2.92 1.67
C LEU A 256 10.49 2.81 2.96
N SER A 257 10.70 1.60 3.50
CA SER A 257 11.51 1.39 4.70
C SER A 257 12.97 1.83 4.50
N ALA A 258 13.50 1.78 3.27
CA ALA A 258 14.84 2.24 2.96
C ALA A 258 15.02 3.74 3.25
N PHE A 259 14.06 4.57 2.91
CA PHE A 259 14.25 6.01 2.82
C PHE A 259 13.39 6.86 3.73
N LEU A 260 12.26 6.35 4.21
CA LEU A 260 11.32 7.08 5.04
C LEU A 260 11.41 6.62 6.51
N ASN A 261 10.80 7.39 7.39
CA ASN A 261 10.64 7.01 8.80
C ASN A 261 9.46 6.04 8.93
N CYS A 262 9.69 4.78 8.52
CA CYS A 262 8.67 3.74 8.44
C CYS A 262 8.75 2.72 9.57
N GLU A 263 7.58 2.29 10.03
CA GLU A 263 7.40 1.10 10.88
C GLU A 263 6.45 0.13 10.15
N LEU A 264 6.91 -1.11 9.89
CA LEU A 264 6.05 -2.19 9.41
C LEU A 264 5.28 -2.76 10.62
N GLN A 265 3.96 -2.80 10.54
CA GLN A 265 3.09 -3.28 11.60
C GLN A 265 1.97 -4.13 11.02
N SER A 266 1.45 -5.09 11.82
CA SER A 266 0.25 -5.83 11.44
C SER A 266 -0.91 -4.86 11.19
N GLY A 267 -1.58 -5.02 10.04
CA GLY A 267 -2.75 -4.21 9.71
C GLY A 267 -3.86 -4.39 10.73
N PHE A 268 -4.04 -5.63 11.20
CA PHE A 268 -4.95 -5.96 12.29
C PHE A 268 -4.61 -5.15 13.56
N ASP A 269 -3.36 -5.18 14.02
CA ASP A 269 -2.96 -4.53 15.27
C ASP A 269 -3.07 -3.01 15.20
N VAL A 270 -2.79 -2.41 14.04
CA VAL A 270 -2.90 -0.96 13.84
C VAL A 270 -4.34 -0.51 14.00
N LEU A 271 -5.28 -1.20 13.35
CA LEU A 271 -6.70 -0.86 13.42
C LEU A 271 -7.30 -1.23 14.81
N ALA A 272 -6.95 -2.39 15.37
CA ALA A 272 -7.43 -2.81 16.68
C ALA A 272 -7.02 -1.84 17.78
N ARG A 273 -5.76 -1.39 17.81
CA ARG A 273 -5.31 -0.37 18.75
C ARG A 273 -6.04 0.95 18.57
N ALA A 274 -6.25 1.39 17.34
CA ALA A 274 -6.98 2.62 17.06
C ALA A 274 -8.46 2.52 17.50
N ALA A 275 -9.07 1.34 17.35
CA ALA A 275 -10.43 1.05 17.77
C ALA A 275 -10.58 0.76 19.28
N SER A 276 -9.48 0.72 20.04
CA SER A 276 -9.45 0.32 21.46
C SER A 276 -10.03 -1.07 21.72
N LEU A 277 -9.70 -2.03 20.84
CA LEU A 277 -10.11 -3.43 20.88
C LEU A 277 -9.05 -4.31 21.57
#